data_38d9c9cb91ac8899a1f8be2a7180ad70
#
_entry.id   38d9c9cb91ac8899a1f8be2a7180ad70
#
_cell.length_a   1.000
_cell.length_b   1.000
_cell.length_c   1.000
_cell.angle_alpha   90.00
_cell.angle_beta   90.00
_cell.angle_gamma   90.00
#
_symmetry.space_group_name_H-M   'P 1'
#
loop_
_entity.id
_entity.type
_entity.pdbx_description
1 polymer ?
#
loop_
_entity_poly.entity_id
_entity_poly.type
_entity_poly.pdbx_seq_one_letter_code
_entity_poly.pdbx_strand_id
1 'polypeptide(L)'
;MRRAKLILLLLAAPLIIAAQDNTPVALCTEWVATVDDSQHIVLQWSPSPDPRAVGYIISIGDTVHTYYATINGRTNTTLVCRDHSALERHFYGLIVFTDEEEYSAMTPMFGNMVLTAEIPHCDTKVSASWNPYSGMPSGIERYSLMGLIEPYSDDYIELYSTDSAGTMAYSFDLPEGATRVQLKVRAVSKDLHLVSFSNTVNVERGTVDSAAFVKIDTVEADSLHSLVLVQMPIDTAFHGGKYTLWRSIDGSPWDPIVSFSTTSPRYTYTDRDVMPFRDSLYCYQLSVVDGCGMNPHFSKSRCAVLPEPPEPACYIPNAVVAGDADNGLFLPVVIGPMGDLYELTIYNREGLQVFHTTDPEAGWRPDASTPQGAYVYSLHVRYIDNRIKTHTGTVLVLK
;
A
#
# COMPACT_ATOMS: atom_id res chain seq x y z
N MET A 1 33.06 -41.64 -10.08
CA MET A 1 32.88 -40.95 -11.38
C MET A 1 32.42 -41.87 -12.55
N ARG A 2 32.59 -43.21 -12.51
CA ARG A 2 32.11 -44.12 -13.57
C ARG A 2 30.60 -44.46 -13.48
N ARG A 3 29.99 -44.43 -12.29
CA ARG A 3 28.57 -44.83 -12.07
C ARG A 3 27.53 -43.79 -12.56
N ALA A 4 27.83 -42.49 -12.59
CA ALA A 4 26.92 -41.44 -13.07
C ALA A 4 26.69 -41.47 -14.60
N LYS A 5 27.61 -42.03 -15.38
CA LYS A 5 27.43 -42.13 -16.86
C LYS A 5 26.47 -43.26 -17.28
N LEU A 6 26.27 -44.29 -16.42
CA LEU A 6 25.39 -45.44 -16.77
C LEU A 6 23.91 -45.09 -16.70
N ILE A 7 23.50 -44.18 -15.77
CA ILE A 7 22.10 -43.77 -15.58
C ILE A 7 21.57 -43.01 -16.77
N LEU A 8 22.39 -42.20 -17.45
CA LEU A 8 21.98 -41.46 -18.64
C LEU A 8 21.71 -42.36 -19.87
N LEU A 9 22.32 -43.55 -19.89
CA LEU A 9 22.13 -44.53 -20.99
C LEU A 9 20.85 -45.37 -20.82
N LEU A 10 20.32 -45.56 -19.62
CA LEU A 10 19.10 -46.34 -19.36
C LEU A 10 17.82 -45.60 -19.77
N LEU A 11 17.86 -44.30 -19.90
CA LEU A 11 16.72 -43.48 -20.34
C LEU A 11 16.60 -43.33 -21.88
N ALA A 12 17.58 -43.74 -22.66
CA ALA A 12 17.67 -43.46 -24.07
C ALA A 12 17.75 -44.67 -25.02
N ALA A 13 17.70 -45.93 -24.55
CA ALA A 13 17.80 -47.10 -25.40
C ALA A 13 16.62 -48.11 -25.24
N PRO A 14 16.01 -48.60 -26.33
CA PRO A 14 15.11 -49.74 -26.22
C PRO A 14 15.95 -50.99 -25.92
N LEU A 15 15.76 -51.59 -24.75
CA LEU A 15 16.41 -52.82 -24.36
C LEU A 15 15.86 -54.00 -25.19
N ILE A 16 16.75 -54.63 -25.97
CA ILE A 16 16.57 -56.00 -26.43
C ILE A 16 17.00 -56.91 -25.31
N ILE A 17 16.07 -57.48 -24.59
CA ILE A 17 16.32 -58.44 -23.49
C ILE A 17 16.26 -59.85 -24.05
N ALA A 18 17.36 -60.55 -23.96
CA ALA A 18 17.37 -62.01 -24.09
C ALA A 18 16.69 -62.58 -22.84
N ALA A 19 15.79 -63.54 -23.03
CA ALA A 19 14.99 -64.14 -21.96
C ALA A 19 15.91 -64.87 -20.95
N GLN A 20 16.22 -64.25 -19.84
CA GLN A 20 16.56 -64.84 -18.58
C GLN A 20 15.37 -64.67 -17.64
N ASP A 21 15.16 -65.67 -16.81
CA ASP A 21 14.04 -65.79 -15.86
C ASP A 21 14.10 -64.70 -14.77
N ASN A 22 13.95 -63.45 -15.18
CA ASN A 22 14.11 -62.28 -14.31
C ASN A 22 12.76 -61.79 -13.89
N THR A 23 12.33 -62.19 -12.70
CA THR A 23 11.22 -61.49 -12.02
C THR A 23 11.64 -60.01 -11.85
N PRO A 24 10.77 -59.05 -12.30
CA PRO A 24 11.08 -57.63 -12.17
C PRO A 24 11.38 -57.28 -10.71
N VAL A 25 12.38 -56.40 -10.50
CA VAL A 25 12.66 -55.87 -9.16
C VAL A 25 11.43 -55.22 -8.62
N ALA A 26 10.98 -55.67 -7.43
CA ALA A 26 9.74 -55.20 -6.86
C ALA A 26 9.93 -53.79 -6.25
N LEU A 27 9.01 -52.87 -6.62
CA LEU A 27 8.97 -51.52 -6.12
C LEU A 27 8.46 -51.51 -4.65
N CYS A 28 8.78 -50.40 -3.92
CA CYS A 28 8.17 -50.15 -2.62
C CYS A 28 6.67 -50.01 -2.71
N THR A 29 5.98 -50.35 -1.64
CA THR A 29 4.49 -50.32 -1.58
C THR A 29 3.98 -48.96 -1.09
N GLU A 30 4.79 -48.23 -0.33
CA GLU A 30 4.43 -46.97 0.27
C GLU A 30 5.56 -45.93 0.08
N TRP A 31 5.21 -44.69 -0.15
CA TRP A 31 6.12 -43.56 -0.21
C TRP A 31 5.36 -42.27 0.10
N VAL A 32 6.05 -41.31 0.72
CA VAL A 32 5.49 -40.02 1.06
C VAL A 32 6.61 -38.94 1.08
N ALA A 33 6.28 -37.75 0.63
CA ALA A 33 7.06 -36.53 0.88
C ALA A 33 6.33 -35.69 1.94
N THR A 34 7.03 -35.31 2.98
CA THR A 34 6.48 -34.50 4.08
C THR A 34 7.45 -33.41 4.45
N VAL A 35 7.00 -32.37 5.15
CA VAL A 35 7.89 -31.32 5.71
C VAL A 35 7.99 -31.53 7.21
N ASP A 36 9.20 -31.55 7.73
CA ASP A 36 9.49 -31.67 9.16
C ASP A 36 9.37 -30.32 9.90
N ASP A 37 9.49 -30.35 11.22
CA ASP A 37 9.42 -29.14 12.05
C ASP A 37 10.59 -28.18 11.82
N SER A 38 11.69 -28.67 11.22
CA SER A 38 12.83 -27.84 10.78
C SER A 38 12.65 -27.25 9.39
N GLN A 39 11.49 -27.41 8.79
CA GLN A 39 11.13 -26.96 7.44
C GLN A 39 11.97 -27.60 6.33
N HIS A 40 12.41 -28.85 6.52
CA HIS A 40 13.03 -29.64 5.49
C HIS A 40 12.03 -30.61 4.85
N ILE A 41 12.17 -30.84 3.56
CA ILE A 41 11.43 -31.90 2.87
C ILE A 41 12.06 -33.24 3.24
N VAL A 42 11.23 -34.15 3.75
CA VAL A 42 11.64 -35.50 4.13
C VAL A 42 10.88 -36.50 3.25
N LEU A 43 11.63 -37.32 2.55
CA LEU A 43 11.09 -38.44 1.80
C LEU A 43 11.14 -39.68 2.69
N GLN A 44 10.04 -40.43 2.75
CA GLN A 44 9.94 -41.71 3.47
C GLN A 44 9.27 -42.72 2.58
N TRP A 45 9.70 -43.99 2.68
CA TRP A 45 9.13 -45.10 1.92
C TRP A 45 9.22 -46.41 2.69
N SER A 46 8.40 -47.41 2.31
CA SER A 46 8.51 -48.77 2.83
C SER A 46 9.73 -49.49 2.24
N PRO A 47 10.38 -50.40 2.95
CA PRO A 47 11.42 -51.22 2.34
C PRO A 47 10.87 -51.99 1.13
N SER A 48 11.69 -52.11 0.08
CA SER A 48 11.28 -52.97 -1.05
C SER A 48 10.99 -54.40 -0.59
N PRO A 49 9.92 -55.03 -1.04
CA PRO A 49 9.66 -56.42 -0.76
C PRO A 49 10.65 -57.39 -1.44
N ASP A 50 11.40 -56.92 -2.44
CA ASP A 50 12.39 -57.74 -3.11
C ASP A 50 13.63 -57.94 -2.19
N PRO A 51 13.98 -59.19 -1.83
CA PRO A 51 15.10 -59.48 -0.97
C PRO A 51 16.47 -59.13 -1.62
N ARG A 52 16.53 -59.07 -2.95
CA ARG A 52 17.74 -58.69 -3.73
C ARG A 52 18.03 -57.18 -3.68
N ALA A 53 17.07 -56.35 -3.25
CA ALA A 53 17.23 -54.92 -3.20
C ALA A 53 18.37 -54.52 -2.27
N VAL A 54 19.32 -53.71 -2.76
CA VAL A 54 20.46 -53.19 -2.01
C VAL A 54 20.38 -51.69 -1.81
N GLY A 55 19.41 -51.01 -2.42
CA GLY A 55 19.22 -49.57 -2.23
C GLY A 55 18.21 -48.95 -3.15
N TYR A 56 18.21 -47.62 -3.15
CA TYR A 56 17.24 -46.78 -3.84
C TYR A 56 17.94 -45.61 -4.56
N ILE A 57 17.38 -45.29 -5.72
CA ILE A 57 17.76 -44.10 -6.48
C ILE A 57 16.59 -43.14 -6.41
N ILE A 58 16.85 -41.91 -6.03
CA ILE A 58 15.91 -40.83 -6.00
C ILE A 58 16.14 -39.93 -7.20
N SER A 59 15.11 -39.66 -7.97
CA SER A 59 15.08 -38.68 -9.03
C SER A 59 14.22 -37.49 -8.64
N ILE A 60 14.49 -36.32 -9.21
CA ILE A 60 13.71 -35.09 -9.01
C ILE A 60 13.30 -34.51 -10.36
N GLY A 61 12.15 -33.86 -10.42
CA GLY A 61 11.61 -33.14 -11.57
C GLY A 61 10.18 -33.55 -11.89
N ASP A 62 9.43 -32.68 -12.54
CA ASP A 62 8.03 -32.92 -12.93
C ASP A 62 7.96 -33.57 -14.32
N THR A 63 8.51 -32.92 -15.33
CA THR A 63 8.50 -33.37 -16.73
C THR A 63 9.83 -33.96 -17.18
N VAL A 64 10.91 -33.50 -16.61
CA VAL A 64 12.26 -34.02 -16.87
C VAL A 64 12.85 -34.52 -15.55
N HIS A 65 13.07 -35.84 -15.48
CA HIS A 65 13.58 -36.47 -14.27
C HIS A 65 15.10 -36.47 -14.27
N THR A 66 15.70 -35.87 -13.27
CA THR A 66 17.14 -35.87 -13.05
C THR A 66 17.51 -36.68 -11.82
N TYR A 67 18.69 -37.30 -11.85
CA TYR A 67 19.24 -37.96 -10.68
C TYR A 67 19.43 -36.97 -9.52
N TYR A 68 18.95 -37.36 -8.35
CA TYR A 68 19.10 -36.56 -7.14
C TYR A 68 20.05 -37.25 -6.12
N ALA A 69 19.74 -38.46 -5.71
CA ALA A 69 20.51 -39.16 -4.68
C ALA A 69 20.46 -40.69 -4.86
N THR A 70 21.48 -41.37 -4.31
CA THR A 70 21.47 -42.82 -4.09
C THR A 70 21.51 -43.12 -2.60
N ILE A 71 20.61 -43.96 -2.14
CA ILE A 71 20.53 -44.42 -0.76
C ILE A 71 20.86 -45.91 -0.75
N ASN A 72 21.98 -46.25 -0.11
CA ASN A 72 22.41 -47.61 0.02
C ASN A 72 21.78 -48.28 1.25
N GLY A 73 21.44 -49.58 1.13
CA GLY A 73 20.86 -50.37 2.18
C GLY A 73 19.32 -50.40 2.03
N ARG A 74 18.77 -51.63 1.92
CA ARG A 74 17.33 -51.90 1.74
C ARG A 74 16.48 -51.31 2.87
N THR A 75 17.03 -51.25 4.09
CA THR A 75 16.34 -50.74 5.28
C THR A 75 16.47 -49.23 5.48
N ASN A 76 17.27 -48.56 4.66
CA ASN A 76 17.45 -47.12 4.70
C ASN A 76 16.32 -46.46 3.85
N THR A 77 15.26 -46.05 4.49
CA THR A 77 14.00 -45.69 3.85
C THR A 77 13.61 -44.22 4.10
N THR A 78 14.59 -43.39 4.38
CA THR A 78 14.37 -41.98 4.65
C THR A 78 15.47 -41.12 4.03
N LEU A 79 15.09 -39.99 3.43
CA LEU A 79 16.03 -38.99 2.94
C LEU A 79 15.54 -37.60 3.32
N VAL A 80 16.40 -36.81 3.94
CA VAL A 80 16.16 -35.36 4.20
C VAL A 80 16.78 -34.53 3.08
N CYS A 81 15.95 -33.82 2.33
CA CYS A 81 16.34 -32.97 1.21
C CYS A 81 16.64 -31.55 1.74
N ARG A 82 17.89 -31.28 2.09
CA ARG A 82 18.31 -30.01 2.72
C ARG A 82 18.58 -28.89 1.74
N ASP A 83 18.76 -29.19 0.48
CA ASP A 83 19.07 -28.29 -0.62
C ASP A 83 17.83 -27.84 -1.40
N HIS A 84 16.65 -28.33 -1.01
CA HIS A 84 15.36 -27.94 -1.58
C HIS A 84 14.53 -27.20 -0.54
N SER A 85 13.97 -26.05 -1.00
CA SER A 85 13.10 -25.24 -0.16
C SER A 85 11.72 -25.92 0.01
N ALA A 86 11.25 -26.04 1.25
CA ALA A 86 9.89 -26.48 1.53
C ALA A 86 8.82 -25.45 1.12
N LEU A 87 9.22 -24.22 0.79
CA LEU A 87 8.34 -23.17 0.28
C LEU A 87 8.08 -23.27 -1.23
N GLU A 88 8.73 -24.23 -1.89
CA GLU A 88 8.55 -24.51 -3.30
C GLU A 88 8.07 -25.95 -3.48
N ARG A 89 7.32 -26.17 -4.56
CA ARG A 89 6.82 -27.51 -4.88
C ARG A 89 7.87 -28.31 -5.62
N HIS A 90 8.22 -29.48 -5.08
CA HIS A 90 9.16 -30.42 -5.67
C HIS A 90 8.49 -31.77 -5.87
N PHE A 91 8.90 -32.47 -6.94
CA PHE A 91 8.43 -33.81 -7.26
C PHE A 91 9.60 -34.78 -7.26
N TYR A 92 9.37 -35.97 -6.71
CA TYR A 92 10.36 -37.01 -6.54
C TYR A 92 9.86 -38.32 -7.12
N GLY A 93 10.78 -39.09 -7.67
CA GLY A 93 10.56 -40.48 -8.06
C GLY A 93 11.54 -41.40 -7.39
N LEU A 94 11.13 -42.61 -7.10
CA LEU A 94 11.94 -43.64 -6.42
C LEU A 94 12.10 -44.85 -7.33
N ILE A 95 13.33 -45.37 -7.43
CA ILE A 95 13.68 -46.62 -8.14
C ILE A 95 14.45 -47.49 -7.16
N VAL A 96 14.11 -48.80 -7.12
CA VAL A 96 14.81 -49.81 -6.34
C VAL A 96 15.92 -50.39 -7.23
N PHE A 97 17.10 -50.69 -6.67
CA PHE A 97 18.16 -51.37 -7.41
C PHE A 97 18.78 -52.53 -6.61
N THR A 98 19.33 -53.51 -7.33
CA THR A 98 19.99 -54.67 -6.83
C THR A 98 21.52 -54.56 -7.03
N ASP A 99 22.30 -55.45 -6.42
CA ASP A 99 23.75 -55.56 -6.62
C ASP A 99 24.11 -56.08 -8.04
N GLU A 100 23.21 -56.73 -8.72
CA GLU A 100 23.37 -57.14 -10.12
C GLU A 100 23.02 -56.05 -11.14
N GLU A 101 22.86 -54.78 -10.69
CA GLU A 101 22.50 -53.62 -11.51
C GLU A 101 21.08 -53.76 -12.18
N GLU A 102 20.18 -54.55 -11.59
CA GLU A 102 18.80 -54.59 -11.99
C GLU A 102 18.02 -53.46 -11.29
N TYR A 103 17.00 -52.92 -11.96
CA TYR A 103 16.22 -51.78 -11.51
C TYR A 103 14.73 -52.04 -11.57
N SER A 104 13.99 -51.55 -10.58
CA SER A 104 12.53 -51.50 -10.65
C SER A 104 12.05 -50.44 -11.63
N ALA A 105 10.78 -50.42 -11.96
CA ALA A 105 10.12 -49.23 -12.47
C ALA A 105 10.24 -48.09 -11.46
N MET A 106 10.17 -46.86 -11.93
CA MET A 106 10.06 -45.72 -11.05
C MET A 106 8.67 -45.58 -10.48
N THR A 107 8.53 -45.17 -9.21
CA THR A 107 7.25 -44.77 -8.65
C THR A 107 6.56 -43.72 -9.47
N PRO A 108 5.23 -43.62 -9.44
CA PRO A 108 4.58 -42.35 -9.78
C PRO A 108 5.23 -41.16 -9.01
N MET A 109 5.33 -40.02 -9.65
CA MET A 109 5.93 -38.85 -9.00
C MET A 109 5.09 -38.40 -7.81
N PHE A 110 5.76 -38.16 -6.69
CA PHE A 110 5.15 -37.70 -5.46
C PHE A 110 5.84 -36.41 -4.98
N GLY A 111 5.13 -35.53 -4.32
CA GLY A 111 5.68 -34.22 -4.00
C GLY A 111 5.15 -33.63 -2.69
N ASN A 112 5.89 -32.65 -2.19
CA ASN A 112 5.47 -31.94 -0.99
C ASN A 112 4.28 -31.00 -1.23
N MET A 113 3.58 -30.69 -0.14
CA MET A 113 2.58 -29.64 -0.11
C MET A 113 3.25 -28.32 0.27
N VAL A 114 2.79 -27.23 -0.35
CA VAL A 114 3.18 -25.86 -0.03
C VAL A 114 1.95 -25.12 0.42
N LEU A 115 1.99 -24.60 1.65
CA LEU A 115 0.98 -23.74 2.22
C LEU A 115 1.44 -22.29 2.07
N THR A 116 0.52 -21.42 1.67
CA THR A 116 0.61 -19.96 1.76
C THR A 116 -0.51 -19.43 2.61
N ALA A 117 -0.25 -18.44 3.44
CA ALA A 117 -1.28 -17.79 4.23
C ALA A 117 -0.91 -16.33 4.48
N GLU A 118 -1.92 -15.48 4.53
CA GLU A 118 -1.78 -14.05 4.77
C GLU A 118 -2.98 -13.50 5.53
N ILE A 119 -2.77 -12.39 6.22
CA ILE A 119 -3.81 -11.48 6.68
C ILE A 119 -3.66 -10.22 5.85
N PRO A 120 -4.68 -9.79 5.08
CA PRO A 120 -4.66 -8.49 4.45
C PRO A 120 -4.49 -7.40 5.49
N HIS A 121 -3.75 -6.35 5.15
CA HIS A 121 -3.59 -5.21 6.03
C HIS A 121 -4.97 -4.69 6.45
N CYS A 122 -5.18 -4.52 7.76
CA CYS A 122 -6.45 -4.11 8.35
C CYS A 122 -7.55 -5.16 8.46
N ASP A 123 -7.30 -6.38 8.10
CA ASP A 123 -8.27 -7.46 8.25
C ASP A 123 -7.98 -8.30 9.52
N THR A 124 -8.99 -8.99 9.99
CA THR A 124 -8.87 -10.06 11.00
C THR A 124 -8.88 -11.42 10.34
N LYS A 125 -9.18 -11.45 9.04
CA LYS A 125 -9.40 -12.66 8.28
C LYS A 125 -8.12 -13.21 7.71
N VAL A 126 -7.71 -14.36 8.22
CA VAL A 126 -6.62 -15.14 7.66
C VAL A 126 -7.12 -15.86 6.41
N SER A 127 -6.40 -15.72 5.31
CA SER A 127 -6.64 -16.49 4.08
C SER A 127 -5.48 -17.47 3.89
N ALA A 128 -5.78 -18.75 3.87
CA ALA A 128 -4.81 -19.83 3.68
C ALA A 128 -5.13 -20.58 2.39
N SER A 129 -4.11 -20.94 1.62
CA SER A 129 -4.23 -21.79 0.43
C SER A 129 -3.05 -22.74 0.29
N TRP A 130 -3.28 -23.91 -0.29
CA TRP A 130 -2.25 -24.91 -0.48
C TRP A 130 -2.45 -25.68 -1.79
N ASN A 131 -1.39 -26.30 -2.30
CA ASN A 131 -1.52 -27.19 -3.44
C ASN A 131 -1.97 -28.60 -2.99
N PRO A 132 -2.71 -29.36 -3.84
CA PRO A 132 -3.03 -30.74 -3.53
C PRO A 132 -1.77 -31.58 -3.42
N TYR A 133 -1.76 -32.56 -2.51
CA TYR A 133 -0.73 -33.57 -2.44
C TYR A 133 -0.74 -34.43 -3.71
N SER A 134 0.43 -34.81 -4.20
CA SER A 134 0.59 -35.61 -5.41
C SER A 134 1.29 -36.93 -5.10
N GLY A 135 0.78 -38.01 -5.67
CA GLY A 135 1.45 -39.32 -5.72
C GLY A 135 1.37 -40.19 -4.46
N MET A 136 0.45 -39.96 -3.54
CA MET A 136 0.22 -40.86 -2.40
C MET A 136 -0.40 -42.16 -2.90
N PRO A 137 0.19 -43.34 -2.59
CA PRO A 137 -0.21 -44.61 -3.23
C PRO A 137 -1.69 -44.96 -3.11
N SER A 138 -2.29 -44.83 -1.92
CA SER A 138 -3.70 -45.13 -1.68
C SER A 138 -4.63 -43.95 -1.99
N GLY A 139 -4.09 -42.80 -2.41
CA GLY A 139 -4.83 -41.55 -2.56
C GLY A 139 -5.03 -40.83 -1.24
N ILE A 140 -5.67 -39.65 -1.30
CA ILE A 140 -5.92 -38.82 -0.12
C ILE A 140 -7.31 -39.03 0.41
N GLU A 141 -7.43 -39.26 1.70
CA GLU A 141 -8.71 -39.32 2.44
C GLU A 141 -9.18 -37.90 2.77
N ARG A 142 -8.29 -37.09 3.38
CA ARG A 142 -8.61 -35.71 3.76
C ARG A 142 -7.40 -34.81 3.92
N TYR A 143 -7.66 -33.53 3.81
CA TYR A 143 -6.74 -32.44 4.22
C TYR A 143 -7.29 -31.78 5.48
N SER A 144 -6.41 -31.46 6.42
CA SER A 144 -6.72 -30.66 7.61
C SER A 144 -5.80 -29.47 7.69
N LEU A 145 -6.38 -28.27 7.76
CA LEU A 145 -5.63 -27.07 8.12
C LEU A 145 -5.48 -27.04 9.63
N MET A 146 -4.26 -27.12 10.10
CA MET A 146 -3.89 -27.12 11.51
C MET A 146 -3.39 -25.75 11.90
N GLY A 147 -3.82 -25.21 13.04
CA GLY A 147 -3.39 -23.90 13.55
C GLY A 147 -2.99 -23.95 15.01
N LEU A 148 -1.90 -23.24 15.34
CA LEU A 148 -1.51 -22.91 16.71
C LEU A 148 -1.73 -21.40 16.88
N ILE A 149 -2.69 -21.01 17.73
CA ILE A 149 -3.15 -19.62 17.86
C ILE A 149 -2.67 -19.06 19.21
N GLU A 150 -1.75 -18.11 19.19
CA GLU A 150 -1.26 -17.47 20.41
C GLU A 150 -2.18 -16.30 20.84
N PRO A 151 -2.52 -16.20 22.14
CA PRO A 151 -2.15 -17.06 23.29
C PRO A 151 -3.16 -18.18 23.61
N TYR A 152 -4.00 -18.61 22.67
CA TYR A 152 -5.17 -19.45 22.94
C TYR A 152 -4.92 -20.97 22.88
N SER A 153 -3.84 -21.41 22.23
CA SER A 153 -3.51 -22.83 22.15
C SER A 153 -2.01 -23.06 22.32
N ASP A 154 -1.65 -24.10 23.07
CA ASP A 154 -0.27 -24.55 23.24
C ASP A 154 0.12 -25.59 22.16
N ASP A 155 -0.87 -26.20 21.51
CA ASP A 155 -0.71 -27.21 20.48
C ASP A 155 -1.52 -26.88 19.23
N TYR A 156 -1.19 -27.53 18.10
CA TYR A 156 -1.96 -27.43 16.87
C TYR A 156 -3.36 -28.01 17.00
N ILE A 157 -4.37 -27.21 16.71
CA ILE A 157 -5.77 -27.62 16.61
C ILE A 157 -6.20 -27.69 15.15
N GLU A 158 -7.17 -28.54 14.83
CA GLU A 158 -7.77 -28.58 13.50
C GLU A 158 -8.74 -27.40 13.33
N LEU A 159 -8.41 -26.49 12.40
CA LEU A 159 -9.24 -25.32 12.09
C LEU A 159 -10.27 -25.61 10.99
N TYR A 160 -9.88 -26.49 10.06
CA TYR A 160 -10.72 -26.87 8.93
C TYR A 160 -10.29 -28.23 8.41
N SER A 161 -11.24 -29.03 7.92
CA SER A 161 -10.92 -30.24 7.18
C SER A 161 -11.82 -30.41 5.96
N THR A 162 -11.28 -31.06 4.92
CA THR A 162 -11.99 -31.38 3.68
C THR A 162 -11.50 -32.70 3.08
N ASP A 163 -12.43 -33.47 2.56
CA ASP A 163 -12.19 -34.66 1.74
C ASP A 163 -12.20 -34.35 0.23
N SER A 164 -12.51 -33.08 -0.12
CA SER A 164 -12.60 -32.61 -1.50
C SER A 164 -11.23 -32.21 -2.05
N ALA A 165 -10.80 -32.91 -3.10
CA ALA A 165 -9.59 -32.53 -3.85
C ALA A 165 -9.68 -31.17 -4.55
N GLY A 166 -10.87 -30.56 -4.60
CA GLY A 166 -11.08 -29.24 -5.21
C GLY A 166 -10.98 -28.05 -4.25
N THR A 167 -11.00 -28.29 -2.92
CA THR A 167 -10.98 -27.20 -1.94
C THR A 167 -9.61 -27.11 -1.29
N MET A 168 -8.75 -26.25 -1.84
CA MET A 168 -7.37 -26.05 -1.40
C MET A 168 -7.17 -24.65 -0.81
N ALA A 169 -8.25 -24.07 -0.24
CA ALA A 169 -8.21 -22.78 0.44
C ALA A 169 -9.25 -22.72 1.55
N TYR A 170 -8.93 -22.01 2.60
CA TYR A 170 -9.84 -21.72 3.69
C TYR A 170 -9.52 -20.36 4.30
N SER A 171 -10.57 -19.64 4.71
CA SER A 171 -10.42 -18.35 5.39
C SER A 171 -11.18 -18.36 6.70
N PHE A 172 -10.59 -17.79 7.74
CA PHE A 172 -11.18 -17.73 9.08
C PHE A 172 -10.77 -16.43 9.77
N ASP A 173 -11.58 -15.98 10.74
CA ASP A 173 -11.27 -14.82 11.52
C ASP A 173 -10.40 -15.20 12.73
N LEU A 174 -9.32 -14.44 12.94
CA LEU A 174 -8.54 -14.59 14.17
C LEU A 174 -9.37 -14.15 15.38
N PRO A 175 -9.38 -14.94 16.48
CA PRO A 175 -10.02 -14.55 17.71
C PRO A 175 -9.57 -13.17 18.19
N GLU A 176 -10.46 -12.44 18.86
CA GLU A 176 -10.12 -11.17 19.50
C GLU A 176 -8.99 -11.37 20.51
N GLY A 177 -7.92 -10.57 20.41
CA GLY A 177 -6.74 -10.71 21.26
C GLY A 177 -5.69 -11.71 20.78
N ALA A 178 -5.96 -12.49 19.72
CA ALA A 178 -4.92 -13.29 19.07
C ALA A 178 -3.89 -12.38 18.40
N THR A 179 -2.62 -12.65 18.63
CA THR A 179 -1.51 -11.87 18.07
C THR A 179 -0.85 -12.55 16.88
N ARG A 180 -0.89 -13.89 16.87
CA ARG A 180 -0.22 -14.73 15.87
C ARG A 180 -0.94 -16.04 15.67
N VAL A 181 -0.88 -16.56 14.46
CA VAL A 181 -1.24 -17.95 14.17
C VAL A 181 -0.12 -18.61 13.37
N GLN A 182 0.25 -19.82 13.76
CA GLN A 182 1.12 -20.69 13.01
C GLN A 182 0.29 -21.78 12.35
N LEU A 183 0.41 -21.92 11.02
CA LEU A 183 -0.42 -22.79 10.20
C LEU A 183 0.41 -23.86 9.50
N LYS A 184 -0.12 -25.08 9.41
CA LYS A 184 0.36 -26.16 8.53
C LYS A 184 -0.81 -26.99 8.05
N VAL A 185 -0.67 -27.63 6.89
CA VAL A 185 -1.65 -28.54 6.33
C VAL A 185 -1.19 -29.98 6.57
N ARG A 186 -2.11 -30.82 7.01
CA ARG A 186 -1.94 -32.24 7.13
C ARG A 186 -2.78 -32.97 6.07
N ALA A 187 -2.15 -33.82 5.26
CA ALA A 187 -2.83 -34.74 4.37
C ALA A 187 -2.72 -36.17 4.92
N VAL A 188 -3.80 -36.91 4.87
CA VAL A 188 -3.88 -38.31 5.35
C VAL A 188 -4.31 -39.20 4.20
N SER A 189 -3.64 -40.34 4.03
CA SER A 189 -3.98 -41.34 3.01
C SER A 189 -5.30 -42.04 3.32
N LYS A 190 -5.96 -42.61 2.29
CA LYS A 190 -7.23 -43.36 2.45
C LYS A 190 -7.12 -44.59 3.34
N ASP A 191 -5.95 -45.22 3.39
CA ASP A 191 -5.67 -46.34 4.29
C ASP A 191 -5.25 -45.88 5.70
N LEU A 192 -5.15 -44.58 5.92
CA LEU A 192 -4.79 -43.92 7.17
C LEU A 192 -3.36 -44.21 7.67
N HIS A 193 -2.51 -44.82 6.83
CA HIS A 193 -1.15 -45.21 7.20
C HIS A 193 -0.14 -44.07 6.95
N LEU A 194 -0.33 -43.28 5.88
CA LEU A 194 0.60 -42.22 5.50
C LEU A 194 0.04 -40.87 5.86
N VAL A 195 0.92 -40.06 6.40
CA VAL A 195 0.64 -38.63 6.74
C VAL A 195 1.71 -37.76 6.12
N SER A 196 1.29 -36.68 5.50
CA SER A 196 2.18 -35.62 5.00
C SER A 196 1.81 -34.30 5.62
N PHE A 197 2.81 -33.47 5.94
CA PHE A 197 2.65 -32.09 6.36
C PHE A 197 3.23 -31.14 5.31
N SER A 198 2.62 -29.97 5.19
CA SER A 198 3.16 -28.84 4.43
C SER A 198 4.26 -28.11 5.22
N ASN A 199 4.88 -27.13 4.59
CA ASN A 199 5.62 -26.10 5.31
C ASN A 199 4.72 -25.40 6.35
N THR A 200 5.36 -24.83 7.36
CA THR A 200 4.70 -24.00 8.37
C THR A 200 4.72 -22.53 7.95
N VAL A 201 3.60 -21.85 8.07
CA VAL A 201 3.45 -20.42 7.81
C VAL A 201 3.06 -19.72 9.09
N ASN A 202 3.82 -18.68 9.44
CA ASN A 202 3.50 -17.79 10.56
C ASN A 202 2.76 -16.58 10.01
N VAL A 203 1.58 -16.32 10.52
CA VAL A 203 0.79 -15.13 10.21
C VAL A 203 0.64 -14.33 11.49
N GLU A 204 1.13 -13.11 11.47
CA GLU A 204 0.99 -12.18 12.59
C GLU A 204 -0.11 -11.18 12.27
N ARG A 205 -0.94 -10.90 13.28
CA ARG A 205 -1.90 -9.81 13.17
C ARG A 205 -1.09 -8.54 12.97
N GLY A 206 -1.27 -7.88 11.84
CA GLY A 206 -0.58 -6.63 11.56
C GLY A 206 -0.80 -5.67 12.73
N THR A 207 0.28 -5.27 13.39
CA THR A 207 0.23 -4.12 14.28
C THR A 207 -0.22 -2.95 13.43
N VAL A 208 -1.31 -2.29 13.84
CA VAL A 208 -1.75 -1.05 13.22
C VAL A 208 -0.52 -0.13 13.17
N ASP A 209 -0.06 0.19 11.97
CA ASP A 209 1.02 1.16 11.80
C ASP A 209 0.55 2.46 12.42
N SER A 210 1.05 2.79 13.60
CA SER A 210 0.80 4.08 14.20
C SER A 210 1.77 5.07 13.58
N ALA A 211 1.24 6.19 13.05
CA ALA A 211 2.10 7.26 12.59
C ALA A 211 3.09 7.65 13.70
N ALA A 212 4.38 7.66 13.40
CA ALA A 212 5.42 8.01 14.36
C ALA A 212 5.21 9.42 14.93
N PHE A 213 4.56 10.28 14.16
CA PHE A 213 4.14 11.61 14.61
C PHE A 213 2.90 12.11 13.85
N VAL A 214 2.05 12.85 14.56
CA VAL A 214 0.96 13.65 13.99
C VAL A 214 1.09 15.04 14.58
N LYS A 215 1.48 16.03 13.79
CA LYS A 215 1.71 17.40 14.27
C LYS A 215 1.47 18.46 13.20
N ILE A 216 1.26 19.68 13.66
CA ILE A 216 1.26 20.90 12.85
C ILE A 216 2.56 21.64 13.19
N ASP A 217 3.33 22.02 12.19
CA ASP A 217 4.57 22.80 12.40
C ASP A 217 4.27 24.27 12.62
N THR A 218 3.57 24.92 11.71
CA THR A 218 3.24 26.33 11.81
C THR A 218 1.78 26.60 11.44
N VAL A 219 1.24 27.65 12.04
CA VAL A 219 -0.03 28.30 11.67
C VAL A 219 0.27 29.79 11.60
N GLU A 220 0.15 30.35 10.41
CA GLU A 220 0.48 31.77 10.15
C GLU A 220 -0.74 32.46 9.57
N ALA A 221 -1.15 33.54 10.20
CA ALA A 221 -2.26 34.36 9.74
C ALA A 221 -1.74 35.53 8.87
N ASP A 222 -2.34 35.72 7.73
CA ASP A 222 -2.11 36.86 6.83
C ASP A 222 -3.40 37.66 6.70
N SER A 223 -3.44 38.76 7.44
CA SER A 223 -4.60 39.65 7.44
C SER A 223 -4.74 40.46 6.14
N LEU A 224 -3.63 40.70 5.43
CA LEU A 224 -3.65 41.45 4.18
C LEU A 224 -4.34 40.68 3.06
N HIS A 225 -4.11 39.36 2.99
CA HIS A 225 -4.71 38.48 2.00
C HIS A 225 -5.91 37.68 2.56
N SER A 226 -6.27 37.92 3.83
CA SER A 226 -7.38 37.23 4.52
C SER A 226 -7.28 35.72 4.40
N LEU A 227 -6.18 35.17 4.87
CA LEU A 227 -5.94 33.73 4.86
C LEU A 227 -5.13 33.29 6.08
N VAL A 228 -5.21 32.00 6.38
CA VAL A 228 -4.34 31.33 7.34
C VAL A 228 -3.61 30.20 6.64
N LEU A 229 -2.28 30.19 6.78
CA LEU A 229 -1.39 29.18 6.23
C LEU A 229 -1.07 28.14 7.30
N VAL A 230 -1.37 26.87 7.02
CA VAL A 230 -1.11 25.74 7.93
C VAL A 230 -0.09 24.81 7.28
N GLN A 231 1.07 24.62 7.92
CA GLN A 231 2.11 23.71 7.45
C GLN A 231 2.22 22.49 8.35
N MET A 232 2.23 21.33 7.72
CA MET A 232 2.20 20.03 8.38
C MET A 232 3.29 19.12 7.82
N PRO A 233 4.18 18.58 8.65
CA PRO A 233 5.03 17.48 8.24
C PRO A 233 4.20 16.19 8.19
N ILE A 234 4.50 15.35 7.22
CA ILE A 234 3.80 14.09 6.97
C ILE A 234 4.75 12.93 7.24
N ASP A 235 4.29 11.96 7.99
CA ASP A 235 5.01 10.71 8.18
C ASP A 235 4.90 9.87 6.89
N THR A 236 5.95 9.87 6.09
CA THR A 236 5.99 9.14 4.81
C THR A 236 6.20 7.63 4.98
N ALA A 237 6.58 7.18 6.16
CA ALA A 237 6.65 5.76 6.50
C ALA A 237 5.27 5.17 6.83
N PHE A 238 4.30 6.04 7.11
CA PHE A 238 2.93 5.65 7.42
C PHE A 238 2.13 5.44 6.13
N HIS A 239 1.92 4.18 5.74
CA HIS A 239 1.26 3.82 4.49
C HIS A 239 -0.26 3.82 4.60
N GLY A 240 -0.93 4.46 3.64
CA GLY A 240 -2.39 4.42 3.49
C GLY A 240 -3.17 5.30 4.45
N GLY A 241 -2.51 6.16 5.20
CA GLY A 241 -3.17 7.08 6.14
C GLY A 241 -4.01 8.15 5.44
N LYS A 242 -5.21 8.37 5.96
CA LYS A 242 -6.04 9.52 5.60
C LYS A 242 -5.90 10.59 6.67
N TYR A 243 -5.32 11.72 6.28
CA TYR A 243 -5.20 12.89 7.13
C TYR A 243 -6.47 13.74 7.04
N THR A 244 -6.89 14.32 8.15
CA THR A 244 -7.98 15.31 8.20
C THR A 244 -7.52 16.50 9.04
N LEU A 245 -7.61 17.69 8.45
CA LEU A 245 -7.36 18.96 9.14
C LEU A 245 -8.67 19.48 9.69
N TRP A 246 -8.66 19.80 10.96
CA TRP A 246 -9.78 20.33 11.72
C TRP A 246 -9.52 21.77 12.09
N ARG A 247 -10.57 22.59 12.11
CA ARG A 247 -10.54 24.01 12.51
C ARG A 247 -11.52 24.28 13.64
N SER A 248 -11.13 25.13 14.56
CA SER A 248 -11.98 25.74 15.57
C SER A 248 -11.74 27.24 15.56
N ILE A 249 -12.79 28.04 15.63
CA ILE A 249 -12.74 29.51 15.62
C ILE A 249 -13.25 29.99 16.98
N ASP A 250 -12.45 30.77 17.70
CA ASP A 250 -12.79 31.35 19.01
C ASP A 250 -13.32 30.32 20.04
N GLY A 251 -12.80 29.08 19.95
CA GLY A 251 -13.22 28.00 20.85
C GLY A 251 -14.51 27.27 20.42
N SER A 252 -14.99 27.48 19.20
CA SER A 252 -16.09 26.71 18.64
C SER A 252 -15.77 25.21 18.57
N PRO A 253 -16.76 24.31 18.38
CA PRO A 253 -16.51 22.92 18.07
C PRO A 253 -15.58 22.75 16.86
N TRP A 254 -14.83 21.63 16.86
CA TRP A 254 -13.92 21.31 15.77
C TRP A 254 -14.68 20.87 14.52
N ASP A 255 -14.44 21.54 13.40
CA ASP A 255 -15.01 21.21 12.10
C ASP A 255 -13.93 20.66 11.16
N PRO A 256 -14.18 19.55 10.44
CA PRO A 256 -13.25 19.05 9.45
C PRO A 256 -13.28 19.95 8.21
N ILE A 257 -12.14 20.52 7.83
CA ILE A 257 -12.07 21.46 6.69
C ILE A 257 -11.46 20.84 5.43
N VAL A 258 -10.54 19.87 5.57
CA VAL A 258 -9.98 19.14 4.44
C VAL A 258 -9.52 17.76 4.87
N SER A 259 -9.73 16.77 4.00
CA SER A 259 -9.15 15.44 4.13
C SER A 259 -8.29 15.13 2.91
N PHE A 260 -7.10 14.55 3.15
CA PHE A 260 -6.13 14.28 2.10
C PHE A 260 -5.29 13.03 2.42
N SER A 261 -4.68 12.46 1.37
CA SER A 261 -3.61 11.47 1.48
C SER A 261 -2.46 11.95 0.61
N THR A 262 -1.23 11.81 1.08
CA THR A 262 -0.05 12.28 0.35
C THR A 262 1.16 11.45 0.69
N THR A 263 2.07 11.31 -0.25
CA THR A 263 3.41 10.74 -0.09
C THR A 263 4.49 11.82 0.06
N SER A 264 4.11 13.09 -0.02
CA SER A 264 5.04 14.22 0.20
C SER A 264 5.36 14.34 1.68
N PRO A 265 6.63 14.59 2.07
CA PRO A 265 7.02 14.74 3.47
C PRO A 265 6.47 16.01 4.13
N ARG A 266 5.82 16.87 3.37
CA ARG A 266 5.22 18.11 3.86
C ARG A 266 3.95 18.44 3.08
N TYR A 267 2.91 18.87 3.79
CA TYR A 267 1.67 19.36 3.21
C TYR A 267 1.40 20.77 3.73
N THR A 268 0.95 21.65 2.85
CA THR A 268 0.59 23.02 3.18
C THR A 268 -0.86 23.25 2.78
N TYR A 269 -1.65 23.72 3.71
CA TYR A 269 -3.04 24.11 3.46
C TYR A 269 -3.19 25.60 3.63
N THR A 270 -3.87 26.24 2.69
CA THR A 270 -4.23 27.66 2.74
C THR A 270 -5.72 27.77 3.01
N ASP A 271 -6.05 28.15 4.23
CA ASP A 271 -7.43 28.42 4.62
C ASP A 271 -7.82 29.82 4.16
N ARG A 272 -8.73 29.88 3.21
CA ARG A 272 -9.29 31.14 2.67
C ARG A 272 -10.71 31.40 3.17
N ASP A 273 -11.30 30.44 3.86
CA ASP A 273 -12.61 30.58 4.49
C ASP A 273 -12.45 31.13 5.91
N VAL A 274 -11.83 32.30 5.98
CA VAL A 274 -11.56 33.02 7.22
C VAL A 274 -12.15 34.43 7.15
N MET A 275 -12.63 34.91 8.29
CA MET A 275 -13.24 36.24 8.37
C MET A 275 -12.30 37.22 9.09
N PRO A 276 -11.70 38.17 8.39
CA PRO A 276 -10.71 39.11 8.96
C PRO A 276 -11.34 40.31 9.69
N PHE A 277 -12.61 40.21 10.11
CA PHE A 277 -13.35 41.36 10.65
C PHE A 277 -13.33 41.49 12.15
N ARG A 278 -12.65 40.56 12.82
CA ARG A 278 -12.45 40.55 14.27
C ARG A 278 -11.08 39.93 14.51
N ASP A 279 -10.49 40.26 15.64
CA ASP A 279 -9.33 39.54 16.16
C ASP A 279 -9.73 38.09 16.52
N SER A 280 -9.99 37.26 15.51
CA SER A 280 -10.45 35.88 15.70
C SER A 280 -9.28 34.94 15.86
N LEU A 281 -9.42 34.03 16.82
CA LEU A 281 -8.45 32.98 17.08
C LEU A 281 -8.81 31.73 16.26
N TYR A 282 -7.98 31.45 15.24
CA TYR A 282 -8.08 30.26 14.41
C TYR A 282 -7.17 29.16 14.94
N CYS A 283 -7.75 28.07 15.41
CA CYS A 283 -7.02 26.91 15.89
C CYS A 283 -7.18 25.74 14.93
N TYR A 284 -6.09 25.02 14.69
CA TYR A 284 -6.06 23.86 13.81
C TYR A 284 -5.54 22.64 14.54
N GLN A 285 -6.08 21.48 14.20
CA GLN A 285 -5.66 20.18 14.70
C GLN A 285 -5.62 19.21 13.53
N LEU A 286 -4.57 18.42 13.43
CA LEU A 286 -4.44 17.38 12.43
C LEU A 286 -4.82 16.04 13.04
N SER A 287 -5.64 15.25 12.36
CA SER A 287 -5.81 13.83 12.68
C SER A 287 -5.33 12.98 11.52
N VAL A 288 -4.90 11.77 11.84
CA VAL A 288 -4.62 10.74 10.86
C VAL A 288 -5.33 9.47 11.29
N VAL A 289 -5.93 8.80 10.32
CA VAL A 289 -6.50 7.48 10.47
C VAL A 289 -5.64 6.55 9.65
N ASP A 290 -5.28 5.40 10.20
CA ASP A 290 -4.58 4.35 9.44
C ASP A 290 -5.40 3.90 8.22
N GLY A 291 -4.79 3.10 7.35
CA GLY A 291 -5.49 2.52 6.20
C GLY A 291 -6.70 1.67 6.59
N CYS A 292 -6.84 1.33 7.88
CA CYS A 292 -7.93 0.54 8.45
C CYS A 292 -9.13 1.35 8.91
N GLY A 293 -9.01 2.68 8.97
CA GLY A 293 -10.07 3.55 9.47
C GLY A 293 -10.31 3.45 10.98
N MET A 294 -9.42 2.79 11.69
CA MET A 294 -9.53 2.51 13.13
C MET A 294 -8.66 3.49 13.93
N ASN A 295 -9.21 4.07 14.97
CA ASN A 295 -8.50 4.92 15.94
C ASN A 295 -7.76 6.14 15.37
N PRO A 296 -8.43 7.28 15.20
CA PRO A 296 -7.77 8.51 14.78
C PRO A 296 -6.75 9.00 15.83
N HIS A 297 -5.53 9.26 15.37
CA HIS A 297 -4.51 9.94 16.17
C HIS A 297 -4.57 11.44 15.93
N PHE A 298 -4.63 12.23 17.00
CA PHE A 298 -4.73 13.69 16.92
C PHE A 298 -3.43 14.37 17.31
N SER A 299 -3.09 15.44 16.59
CA SER A 299 -2.01 16.35 16.97
C SER A 299 -2.43 17.22 18.17
N LYS A 300 -1.44 17.89 18.76
CA LYS A 300 -1.76 19.08 19.56
C LYS A 300 -2.29 20.18 18.63
N SER A 301 -3.21 21.00 19.14
CA SER A 301 -3.70 22.15 18.40
C SER A 301 -2.64 23.25 18.32
N ARG A 302 -2.65 23.98 17.20
CA ARG A 302 -1.89 25.21 17.02
C ARG A 302 -2.83 26.31 16.53
N CYS A 303 -2.62 27.51 17.04
CA CYS A 303 -3.50 28.63 16.78
C CYS A 303 -2.72 29.85 16.28
N ALA A 304 -3.40 30.66 15.47
CA ALA A 304 -2.99 32.01 15.14
C ALA A 304 -4.18 32.95 15.31
N VAL A 305 -3.88 34.18 15.71
CA VAL A 305 -4.85 35.26 15.67
C VAL A 305 -4.82 35.86 14.29
N LEU A 306 -5.98 35.95 13.62
CA LEU A 306 -6.12 36.73 12.39
C LEU A 306 -6.57 38.14 12.80
N PRO A 307 -5.66 39.12 12.85
CA PRO A 307 -6.01 40.46 13.26
C PRO A 307 -6.95 41.12 12.25
N GLU A 308 -7.72 42.08 12.72
CA GLU A 308 -8.52 42.92 11.83
C GLU A 308 -7.57 43.59 10.80
N PRO A 309 -7.87 43.53 9.50
CA PRO A 309 -7.05 44.18 8.51
C PRO A 309 -7.03 45.69 8.77
N PRO A 310 -5.92 46.37 8.44
CA PRO A 310 -5.84 47.81 8.57
C PRO A 310 -6.97 48.48 7.78
N GLU A 311 -7.48 49.62 8.29
CA GLU A 311 -8.53 50.34 7.57
C GLU A 311 -8.16 50.55 6.11
N PRO A 312 -9.06 50.20 5.17
CA PRO A 312 -8.75 50.35 3.76
C PRO A 312 -8.52 51.83 3.43
N ALA A 313 -7.39 52.10 2.81
CA ALA A 313 -7.06 53.42 2.34
C ALA A 313 -6.98 53.42 0.80
N CYS A 314 -7.32 54.58 0.21
CA CYS A 314 -7.19 54.74 -1.21
C CYS A 314 -6.33 55.99 -1.47
N TYR A 315 -5.22 55.79 -2.16
CA TYR A 315 -4.38 56.89 -2.64
C TYR A 315 -4.73 57.20 -4.11
N ILE A 316 -5.24 58.38 -4.37
CA ILE A 316 -5.70 58.78 -5.69
C ILE A 316 -4.85 59.97 -6.16
N PRO A 317 -4.15 59.87 -7.30
CA PRO A 317 -3.43 60.97 -7.87
C PRO A 317 -4.35 62.16 -8.17
N ASN A 318 -3.85 63.38 -7.99
CA ASN A 318 -4.65 64.58 -8.26
C ASN A 318 -4.30 65.24 -9.59
N ALA A 319 -3.20 64.83 -10.23
CA ALA A 319 -2.77 65.37 -11.52
C ALA A 319 -2.00 64.30 -12.32
N VAL A 320 -2.03 64.42 -13.65
CA VAL A 320 -1.22 63.63 -14.60
C VAL A 320 -0.75 64.55 -15.74
N VAL A 321 0.37 64.17 -16.37
CA VAL A 321 0.96 64.91 -17.52
C VAL A 321 0.63 64.13 -18.80
N ALA A 322 -0.13 64.74 -19.70
CA ALA A 322 -0.55 64.10 -20.94
C ALA A 322 0.64 63.71 -21.83
N GLY A 323 0.73 62.46 -22.23
CA GLY A 323 1.78 61.92 -23.08
C GLY A 323 3.12 61.67 -22.38
N ASP A 324 3.23 61.89 -21.07
CA ASP A 324 4.45 61.62 -20.31
C ASP A 324 4.50 60.13 -19.90
N ALA A 325 5.68 59.54 -19.96
CA ALA A 325 5.86 58.12 -19.65
C ALA A 325 5.82 57.84 -18.15
N ASP A 326 6.32 58.72 -17.33
CA ASP A 326 6.50 58.53 -15.90
C ASP A 326 5.34 59.13 -15.08
N ASN A 327 4.87 60.31 -15.46
CA ASN A 327 3.85 61.07 -14.73
C ASN A 327 2.49 61.08 -15.45
N GLY A 328 2.33 60.30 -16.53
CA GLY A 328 1.13 60.27 -17.36
C GLY A 328 0.08 59.25 -16.95
N LEU A 329 0.27 58.52 -15.86
CA LEU A 329 -0.66 57.46 -15.44
C LEU A 329 -1.51 57.91 -14.24
N PHE A 330 -2.82 57.99 -14.44
CA PHE A 330 -3.80 58.07 -13.36
C PHE A 330 -4.20 56.69 -12.93
N LEU A 331 -3.61 56.19 -11.84
CA LEU A 331 -3.90 54.89 -11.25
C LEU A 331 -4.18 55.06 -9.74
N PRO A 332 -5.44 54.95 -9.31
CA PRO A 332 -5.74 54.88 -7.89
C PRO A 332 -5.12 53.61 -7.28
N VAL A 333 -4.39 53.76 -6.17
CA VAL A 333 -3.82 52.65 -5.41
C VAL A 333 -4.71 52.40 -4.21
N VAL A 334 -5.32 51.20 -4.15
CA VAL A 334 -6.12 50.75 -3.02
C VAL A 334 -5.21 49.99 -2.07
N ILE A 335 -5.11 50.45 -0.83
CA ILE A 335 -4.36 49.79 0.24
C ILE A 335 -5.33 49.04 1.14
N GLY A 336 -5.11 47.76 1.25
CA GLY A 336 -5.99 46.84 2.01
C GLY A 336 -6.61 45.76 1.14
N PRO A 337 -7.19 44.73 1.75
CA PRO A 337 -7.78 43.64 0.99
C PRO A 337 -9.04 44.13 0.26
N MET A 338 -9.07 43.89 -1.05
CA MET A 338 -10.23 44.21 -1.91
C MET A 338 -11.13 42.99 -2.08
N GLY A 339 -12.42 43.25 -2.21
CA GLY A 339 -13.41 42.29 -2.69
C GLY A 339 -13.44 42.22 -4.23
N ASP A 340 -14.58 41.82 -4.76
CA ASP A 340 -14.83 41.54 -6.18
C ASP A 340 -15.22 42.76 -7.02
N LEU A 341 -15.37 43.94 -6.43
CA LEU A 341 -15.78 45.17 -7.12
C LEU A 341 -14.64 46.19 -7.09
N TYR A 342 -14.15 46.50 -8.26
CA TYR A 342 -13.37 47.72 -8.57
C TYR A 342 -13.93 48.31 -9.87
N GLU A 343 -14.32 49.54 -9.84
CA GLU A 343 -14.85 50.24 -11.03
C GLU A 343 -14.38 51.66 -11.02
N LEU A 344 -13.46 52.01 -11.93
CA LEU A 344 -12.97 53.36 -12.16
C LEU A 344 -13.54 53.94 -13.45
N THR A 345 -14.22 55.08 -13.34
CA THR A 345 -14.74 55.82 -14.49
C THR A 345 -14.24 57.24 -14.45
N ILE A 346 -13.82 57.78 -15.58
CA ILE A 346 -13.36 59.17 -15.72
C ILE A 346 -14.19 59.87 -16.79
N TYR A 347 -14.58 61.11 -16.49
CA TYR A 347 -15.41 61.91 -17.33
C TYR A 347 -14.71 63.24 -17.64
N ASN A 348 -14.90 63.76 -18.85
CA ASN A 348 -14.51 65.12 -19.18
C ASN A 348 -15.48 66.16 -18.61
N ARG A 349 -15.21 67.46 -18.84
CA ARG A 349 -16.04 68.56 -18.32
C ARG A 349 -17.44 68.59 -18.92
N GLU A 350 -17.65 67.97 -20.07
CA GLU A 350 -18.95 67.81 -20.74
C GLU A 350 -19.76 66.60 -20.20
N GLY A 351 -19.21 65.85 -19.27
CA GLY A 351 -19.82 64.69 -18.70
C GLY A 351 -19.72 63.43 -19.58
N LEU A 352 -18.90 63.45 -20.63
CA LEU A 352 -18.61 62.28 -21.46
C LEU A 352 -17.59 61.39 -20.79
N GLN A 353 -17.82 60.09 -20.75
CA GLN A 353 -16.90 59.07 -20.26
C GLN A 353 -15.69 58.99 -21.20
N VAL A 354 -14.49 59.23 -20.66
CA VAL A 354 -13.23 59.16 -21.40
C VAL A 354 -12.40 57.93 -21.04
N PHE A 355 -12.69 57.31 -19.89
CA PHE A 355 -12.06 56.08 -19.47
C PHE A 355 -12.96 55.26 -18.54
N HIS A 356 -12.83 53.96 -18.64
CA HIS A 356 -13.51 53.02 -17.72
C HIS A 356 -12.70 51.76 -17.62
N THR A 357 -12.57 51.21 -16.40
CA THR A 357 -11.95 49.94 -16.14
C THR A 357 -12.54 49.28 -14.88
N THR A 358 -12.56 47.96 -14.87
CA THR A 358 -12.85 47.13 -13.68
C THR A 358 -11.58 46.43 -13.18
N ASP A 359 -10.44 46.65 -13.86
CA ASP A 359 -9.17 46.10 -13.48
C ASP A 359 -8.44 47.12 -12.58
N PRO A 360 -8.12 46.76 -11.31
CA PRO A 360 -7.42 47.64 -10.38
C PRO A 360 -5.97 47.97 -10.80
N GLU A 361 -5.39 47.24 -11.74
CA GLU A 361 -4.07 47.48 -12.26
C GLU A 361 -4.07 48.36 -13.54
N ALA A 362 -5.25 48.57 -14.10
CA ALA A 362 -5.41 49.39 -15.29
C ALA A 362 -5.70 50.85 -14.95
N GLY A 363 -4.78 51.74 -15.31
CA GLY A 363 -4.92 53.21 -15.12
C GLY A 363 -5.18 53.97 -16.41
N TRP A 364 -5.76 55.17 -16.27
CA TRP A 364 -5.95 56.08 -17.40
C TRP A 364 -4.69 56.78 -17.75
N ARG A 365 -4.33 56.77 -19.03
CA ARG A 365 -3.15 57.45 -19.56
C ARG A 365 -3.56 58.42 -20.68
N PRO A 366 -3.84 59.70 -20.33
CA PRO A 366 -4.17 60.68 -21.35
C PRO A 366 -2.99 60.88 -22.32
N ASP A 367 -3.28 60.86 -23.60
CA ASP A 367 -2.35 61.11 -24.67
C ASP A 367 -2.06 62.60 -24.88
N ALA A 368 -1.08 62.92 -25.72
CA ALA A 368 -0.73 64.31 -26.01
C ALA A 368 -1.84 65.15 -26.67
N SER A 369 -2.88 64.50 -27.24
CA SER A 369 -4.05 65.16 -27.82
C SER A 369 -5.14 65.44 -26.80
N THR A 370 -5.10 64.82 -25.63
CA THR A 370 -6.07 64.99 -24.56
C THR A 370 -6.07 66.46 -24.10
N PRO A 371 -7.24 67.17 -24.08
CA PRO A 371 -7.30 68.56 -23.65
C PRO A 371 -6.81 68.77 -22.22
N GLN A 372 -6.02 69.81 -21.97
CA GLN A 372 -5.63 70.20 -20.62
C GLN A 372 -6.85 70.65 -19.84
N GLY A 373 -6.95 70.27 -18.55
CA GLY A 373 -8.05 70.70 -17.70
C GLY A 373 -8.39 69.67 -16.63
N ALA A 374 -9.49 69.94 -15.95
CA ALA A 374 -9.98 69.05 -14.90
C ALA A 374 -10.94 67.99 -15.49
N TYR A 375 -10.70 66.77 -15.09
CA TYR A 375 -11.56 65.58 -15.36
C TYR A 375 -12.09 65.09 -14.03
N VAL A 376 -13.32 64.58 -14.05
CA VAL A 376 -13.98 64.02 -12.86
C VAL A 376 -13.80 62.52 -12.88
N TYR A 377 -13.41 61.95 -11.75
CA TYR A 377 -13.37 60.48 -11.59
C TYR A 377 -14.42 60.04 -10.59
N SER A 378 -14.89 58.81 -10.77
CA SER A 378 -15.64 58.02 -9.80
C SER A 378 -14.99 56.67 -9.69
N LEU A 379 -14.59 56.29 -8.46
CA LEU A 379 -14.03 55.03 -8.15
C LEU A 379 -14.93 54.33 -7.13
N HIS A 380 -15.48 53.18 -7.50
CA HIS A 380 -16.23 52.28 -6.61
C HIS A 380 -15.38 51.10 -6.26
N VAL A 381 -15.18 50.87 -4.96
CA VAL A 381 -14.37 49.75 -4.45
C VAL A 381 -15.17 49.00 -3.38
N ARG A 382 -15.33 47.70 -3.52
CA ARG A 382 -15.76 46.83 -2.44
C ARG A 382 -14.54 46.28 -1.72
N TYR A 383 -14.54 46.47 -0.40
CA TYR A 383 -13.53 45.87 0.45
C TYR A 383 -13.94 44.46 0.88
N ILE A 384 -13.00 43.68 1.41
CA ILE A 384 -13.27 42.27 1.81
C ILE A 384 -14.35 42.15 2.90
N ASP A 385 -14.59 43.22 3.66
CA ASP A 385 -15.64 43.32 4.67
C ASP A 385 -17.03 43.66 4.07
N ASN A 386 -17.18 43.56 2.75
CA ASN A 386 -18.35 43.94 1.96
C ASN A 386 -18.75 45.43 1.99
N ARG A 387 -18.00 46.31 2.67
CA ARG A 387 -18.24 47.75 2.56
C ARG A 387 -17.89 48.22 1.16
N ILE A 388 -18.80 49.01 0.57
CA ILE A 388 -18.56 49.69 -0.71
C ILE A 388 -18.24 51.13 -0.39
N LYS A 389 -17.07 51.61 -0.83
CA LYS A 389 -16.71 53.03 -0.80
C LYS A 389 -16.71 53.60 -2.21
N THR A 390 -17.29 54.80 -2.34
CA THR A 390 -17.22 55.60 -3.56
C THR A 390 -16.33 56.76 -3.33
N HIS A 391 -15.25 56.86 -4.11
CA HIS A 391 -14.34 58.00 -4.12
C HIS A 391 -14.62 58.81 -5.38
N THR A 392 -15.01 60.05 -5.21
CA THR A 392 -15.20 60.98 -6.33
C THR A 392 -14.30 62.19 -6.16
N GLY A 393 -13.80 62.70 -7.25
CA GLY A 393 -12.92 63.87 -7.23
C GLY A 393 -12.53 64.33 -8.64
N THR A 394 -11.51 65.17 -8.69
CA THR A 394 -11.01 65.65 -9.96
C THR A 394 -9.52 65.28 -10.11
N VAL A 395 -9.16 64.95 -11.34
CA VAL A 395 -7.77 64.81 -11.75
C VAL A 395 -7.44 65.89 -12.76
N LEU A 396 -6.32 66.61 -12.58
CA LEU A 396 -5.87 67.64 -13.46
C LEU A 396 -4.94 67.08 -14.55
N VAL A 397 -5.33 67.23 -15.81
CA VAL A 397 -4.44 66.92 -16.94
C VAL A 397 -3.59 68.13 -17.25
N LEU A 398 -2.30 67.97 -17.12
CA LEU A 398 -1.26 68.98 -17.44
C LEU A 398 -0.60 68.65 -18.79
N LYS A 399 0.07 69.64 -19.39
CA LYS A 399 0.86 69.43 -20.61
C LYS A 399 2.30 69.79 -20.34
#